data_013ce77fc008fa841ae8c789c217475b
#
_entry.id   013ce77fc008fa841ae8c789c217475b
#
_cell.length_a   1.000
_cell.length_b   1.000
_cell.length_c   1.000
_cell.angle_alpha   90.00
_cell.angle_beta   90.00
_cell.angle_gamma   90.00
#
_symmetry.space_group_name_H-M   'P 1'
#
loop_
_entity.id
_entity.type
_entity.pdbx_description
1 polymer ?
#
loop_
_entity_poly.entity_id
_entity_poly.type
_entity_poly.pdbx_seq_one_letter_code
_entity_poly.pdbx_strand_id
1 'polypeptide(L)'
;MNDCESEYIITADEGVRGGKIIPLKDTTDEALESCPNVKKCIVVKRTGNSIGWNYDRDVWYHDLIKDVPSQCEPEEMNAEDPLFILYTSGSTGKPKGVLHTTGGYMVYASMTHQYLSLIHISEPTRH
;
A
#
# COMPACT_ATOMS: atom_id res chain seq x y z
N MET A 1 -6.06 10.83 -1.46
CA MET A 1 -6.88 10.45 -0.30
C MET A 1 -8.29 11.00 -0.41
N ASN A 2 -8.49 12.30 -0.59
CA ASN A 2 -9.84 12.86 -0.76
C ASN A 2 -10.58 12.34 -1.99
N ASP A 3 -9.88 12.11 -3.09
CA ASP A 3 -10.42 11.62 -4.35
C ASP A 3 -11.03 10.19 -4.26
N CYS A 4 -10.46 9.35 -3.41
CA CYS A 4 -10.95 7.99 -3.16
C CYS A 4 -11.65 7.86 -1.80
N GLU A 5 -11.95 8.97 -1.13
CA GLU A 5 -12.63 9.03 0.17
C GLU A 5 -12.05 8.05 1.21
N SER A 6 -10.72 7.88 1.21
CA SER A 6 -10.05 6.94 2.11
C SER A 6 -10.20 7.35 3.56
N GLU A 7 -10.65 6.42 4.39
CA GLU A 7 -10.80 6.62 5.84
C GLU A 7 -9.58 6.14 6.63
N TYR A 8 -8.74 5.32 6.01
CA TYR A 8 -7.56 4.72 6.62
C TYR A 8 -6.34 4.97 5.76
N ILE A 9 -5.21 5.20 6.40
CA ILE A 9 -3.91 5.29 5.74
C ILE A 9 -2.89 4.40 6.45
N ILE A 10 -2.03 3.77 5.69
CA ILE A 10 -0.90 3.01 6.21
C ILE A 10 0.39 3.69 5.76
N THR A 11 1.26 3.99 6.70
CA THR A 11 2.58 4.59 6.45
C THR A 11 3.64 3.91 7.32
N ALA A 12 4.91 4.33 7.20
CA ALA A 12 5.94 3.97 8.15
C ALA A 12 6.39 5.21 8.93
N ASP A 13 7.06 5.00 10.07
CA ASP A 13 7.72 6.09 10.80
C ASP A 13 8.66 6.84 9.85
N GLU A 14 9.61 6.12 9.25
CA GLU A 14 10.57 6.65 8.31
C GLU A 14 10.92 5.62 7.24
N GLY A 15 11.43 6.09 6.08
CA GLY A 15 12.06 5.27 5.06
C GLY A 15 13.58 5.41 5.09
N VAL A 16 14.30 4.41 4.60
CA VAL A 16 15.75 4.48 4.40
C VAL A 16 16.07 4.22 2.93
N ARG A 17 16.69 5.18 2.27
CA ARG A 17 17.09 5.04 0.86
C ARG A 17 18.45 5.68 0.63
N GLY A 18 19.40 4.88 0.12
CA GLY A 18 20.76 5.36 -0.16
C GLY A 18 21.45 5.96 1.08
N GLY A 19 21.24 5.39 2.27
CA GLY A 19 21.79 5.88 3.52
C GLY A 19 21.12 7.15 4.09
N LYS A 20 20.08 7.66 3.41
CA LYS A 20 19.30 8.81 3.88
C LYS A 20 18.00 8.37 4.53
N ILE A 21 17.65 9.05 5.61
CA ILE A 21 16.34 8.90 6.28
C ILE A 21 15.33 9.79 5.55
N ILE A 22 14.16 9.21 5.24
CA ILE A 22 13.05 9.89 4.61
C ILE A 22 11.90 9.94 5.63
N PRO A 23 11.46 11.13 6.06
CA PRO A 23 10.45 11.30 7.10
C PRO A 23 9.03 11.02 6.54
N LEU A 24 8.67 9.74 6.41
CA LEU A 24 7.40 9.35 5.79
C LEU A 24 6.20 9.76 6.64
N LYS A 25 6.31 9.64 7.98
CA LYS A 25 5.22 10.04 8.87
C LYS A 25 4.97 11.54 8.83
N ASP A 26 5.99 12.36 8.81
CA ASP A 26 5.86 13.82 8.74
C ASP A 26 5.20 14.24 7.42
N THR A 27 5.63 13.65 6.30
CA THR A 27 5.00 13.87 4.99
C THR A 27 3.53 13.44 4.98
N THR A 28 3.22 12.34 5.68
CA THR A 28 1.84 11.87 5.83
C THR A 28 1.01 12.82 6.67
N ASP A 29 1.56 13.32 7.78
CA ASP A 29 0.86 14.27 8.65
C ASP A 29 0.52 15.57 7.94
N GLU A 30 1.47 16.13 7.17
CA GLU A 30 1.24 17.30 6.33
C GLU A 30 0.08 17.06 5.33
N ALA A 31 0.09 15.91 4.67
CA ALA A 31 -0.98 15.56 3.74
C ALA A 31 -2.34 15.40 4.45
N LEU A 32 -2.35 14.89 5.67
CA LEU A 32 -3.57 14.66 6.45
C LEU A 32 -4.25 15.94 6.96
N GLU A 33 -3.53 17.06 7.04
CA GLU A 33 -4.13 18.37 7.34
C GLU A 33 -5.25 18.73 6.35
N SER A 34 -5.13 18.25 5.11
CA SER A 34 -6.11 18.47 4.03
C SER A 34 -7.07 17.30 3.81
N CYS A 35 -7.06 16.27 4.67
CA CYS A 35 -7.82 15.04 4.51
C CYS A 35 -8.70 14.71 5.72
N PRO A 36 -9.81 15.45 5.92
CA PRO A 36 -10.67 15.32 7.11
C PRO A 36 -11.38 13.95 7.22
N ASN A 37 -11.49 13.20 6.11
CA ASN A 37 -12.16 11.90 6.09
C ASN A 37 -11.30 10.77 6.70
N VAL A 38 -9.99 10.98 6.86
CA VAL A 38 -9.10 9.97 7.40
C VAL A 38 -9.30 9.84 8.92
N LYS A 39 -9.79 8.69 9.33
CA LYS A 39 -10.10 8.37 10.74
C LYS A 39 -8.89 7.80 11.48
N LYS A 40 -8.06 6.98 10.80
CA LYS A 40 -6.91 6.33 11.41
C LYS A 40 -5.69 6.33 10.47
N CYS A 41 -4.54 6.57 11.09
CA CYS A 41 -3.24 6.44 10.45
C CYS A 41 -2.48 5.28 11.11
N ILE A 42 -2.27 4.21 10.37
CA ILE A 42 -1.58 3.00 10.83
C ILE A 42 -0.11 3.15 10.51
N VAL A 43 0.74 3.13 11.53
CA VAL A 43 2.18 3.40 11.39
C VAL A 43 2.99 2.13 11.60
N VAL A 44 3.78 1.76 10.60
CA VAL A 44 4.74 0.66 10.68
C VAL A 44 6.04 1.18 11.27
N LYS A 45 6.50 0.58 12.37
CA LYS A 45 7.77 0.91 13.01
C LYS A 45 8.92 0.28 12.24
N ARG A 46 9.66 1.09 11.47
CA ARG A 46 10.79 0.66 10.66
C ARG A 46 12.14 1.06 11.26
N THR A 47 12.31 2.32 11.63
CA THR A 47 13.55 2.85 12.22
C THR A 47 13.46 2.91 13.73
N GLY A 48 12.29 3.20 14.26
CA GLY A 48 12.05 3.36 15.69
C GLY A 48 12.52 4.70 16.25
N ASN A 49 12.86 5.65 15.39
CA ASN A 49 13.17 7.01 15.79
C ASN A 49 11.94 7.73 16.34
N SER A 50 12.16 8.83 17.04
CA SER A 50 11.07 9.69 17.53
C SER A 50 10.39 10.39 16.37
N ILE A 51 9.07 10.27 16.28
CA ILE A 51 8.23 10.89 15.25
C ILE A 51 7.09 11.67 15.90
N GLY A 52 6.47 12.59 15.16
CA GLY A 52 5.22 13.23 15.55
C GLY A 52 4.11 12.19 15.74
N TRP A 53 3.25 12.39 16.74
CA TRP A 53 2.19 11.43 17.07
C TRP A 53 0.88 12.12 17.48
N ASN A 54 -0.20 11.75 16.80
CA ASN A 54 -1.55 12.17 17.15
C ASN A 54 -2.30 10.99 17.78
N TYR A 55 -2.53 11.05 19.11
CA TYR A 55 -3.13 9.95 19.87
C TYR A 55 -4.57 9.63 19.50
N ASP A 56 -5.31 10.56 18.91
CA ASP A 56 -6.69 10.34 18.49
C ASP A 56 -6.79 9.59 17.15
N ARG A 57 -5.74 9.69 16.33
CA ARG A 57 -5.73 9.19 14.96
C ARG A 57 -4.71 8.06 14.73
N ASP A 58 -3.50 8.18 15.29
CA ASP A 58 -2.37 7.34 14.97
C ASP A 58 -2.37 6.07 15.82
N VAL A 59 -2.07 4.94 15.18
CA VAL A 59 -1.94 3.64 15.86
C VAL A 59 -0.75 2.88 15.28
N TRP A 60 -0.03 2.16 16.14
CA TRP A 60 1.05 1.31 15.69
C TRP A 60 0.52 0.04 15.02
N TYR A 61 1.04 -0.31 13.86
CA TYR A 61 0.68 -1.55 13.15
C TYR A 61 0.86 -2.78 14.03
N HIS A 62 2.00 -2.90 14.71
CA HIS A 62 2.30 -4.05 15.57
C HIS A 62 1.37 -4.18 16.78
N ASP A 63 0.75 -3.09 17.23
CA ASP A 63 -0.25 -3.15 18.29
C ASP A 63 -1.60 -3.64 17.75
N LEU A 64 -1.96 -3.22 16.53
CA LEU A 64 -3.20 -3.68 15.90
C LEU A 64 -3.21 -5.18 15.61
N ILE A 65 -2.07 -5.77 15.26
CA ILE A 65 -2.03 -7.18 14.85
C ILE A 65 -1.82 -8.17 16.01
N LYS A 66 -1.63 -7.69 17.25
CA LYS A 66 -1.32 -8.57 18.40
C LYS A 66 -2.37 -9.65 18.64
N ASP A 67 -3.64 -9.27 18.52
CA ASP A 67 -4.77 -10.10 18.90
C ASP A 67 -5.61 -10.57 17.70
N VAL A 68 -5.10 -10.39 16.48
CA VAL A 68 -5.79 -10.86 15.27
C VAL A 68 -5.35 -12.27 14.90
N PRO A 69 -6.26 -13.12 14.41
CA PRO A 69 -5.91 -14.46 13.95
C PRO A 69 -4.99 -14.38 12.73
N SER A 70 -4.11 -15.37 12.57
CA SER A 70 -3.22 -15.47 11.41
C SER A 70 -3.91 -15.95 10.14
N GLN A 71 -5.15 -16.38 10.23
CA GLN A 71 -5.97 -16.83 9.11
C GLN A 71 -7.02 -15.79 8.80
N CYS A 72 -7.14 -15.46 7.52
CA CYS A 72 -8.18 -14.60 6.97
C CYS A 72 -8.66 -15.25 5.68
N GLU A 73 -9.93 -15.61 5.64
CA GLU A 73 -10.52 -16.17 4.43
C GLU A 73 -10.55 -15.10 3.33
N PRO A 74 -10.18 -15.45 2.10
CA PRO A 74 -10.23 -14.51 0.99
C PRO A 74 -11.68 -14.15 0.65
N GLU A 75 -11.93 -12.88 0.36
CA GLU A 75 -13.21 -12.42 -0.15
C GLU A 75 -13.41 -12.90 -1.58
N GLU A 76 -14.61 -13.43 -1.89
CA GLU A 76 -14.98 -13.79 -3.25
C GLU A 76 -15.25 -12.54 -4.07
N MET A 77 -14.48 -12.35 -5.15
CA MET A 77 -14.57 -11.18 -6.01
C MET A 77 -14.89 -11.55 -7.45
N ASN A 78 -15.74 -10.76 -8.10
CA ASN A 78 -15.94 -10.86 -9.54
C ASN A 78 -14.77 -10.24 -10.31
N ALA A 79 -14.58 -10.65 -11.56
CA ALA A 79 -13.49 -10.15 -12.40
C ALA A 79 -13.53 -8.62 -12.60
N GLU A 80 -14.71 -8.03 -12.62
CA GLU A 80 -14.93 -6.60 -12.81
C GLU A 80 -14.90 -5.80 -11.50
N ASP A 81 -14.83 -6.46 -10.33
CA ASP A 81 -14.81 -5.77 -9.06
C ASP A 81 -13.50 -4.97 -8.89
N PRO A 82 -13.57 -3.75 -8.33
CA PRO A 82 -12.41 -2.93 -8.04
C PRO A 82 -11.42 -3.66 -7.13
N LEU A 83 -10.14 -3.68 -7.52
CA LEU A 83 -9.08 -4.25 -6.71
C LEU A 83 -8.28 -3.14 -5.99
N PHE A 84 -7.79 -2.17 -6.75
CA PHE A 84 -7.09 -1.01 -6.20
C PHE A 84 -7.05 0.15 -7.21
N ILE A 85 -6.74 1.34 -6.69
CA ILE A 85 -6.48 2.54 -7.49
C ILE A 85 -5.01 2.89 -7.37
N LEU A 86 -4.31 2.96 -8.49
CA LEU A 86 -2.92 3.39 -8.55
C LEU A 86 -2.83 4.81 -9.11
N TYR A 87 -2.22 5.71 -8.34
CA TYR A 87 -2.00 7.08 -8.78
C TYR A 87 -0.66 7.24 -9.47
N THR A 88 -0.68 7.85 -10.65
CA THR A 88 0.51 8.21 -11.42
C THR A 88 0.69 9.72 -11.44
N SER A 89 1.94 10.20 -11.58
CA SER A 89 2.25 11.64 -11.59
C SER A 89 1.61 12.42 -12.74
N GLY A 90 1.16 11.73 -13.79
CA GLY A 90 0.51 12.33 -14.96
C GLY A 90 1.37 13.39 -15.68
N SER A 91 1.17 13.56 -16.97
CA SER A 91 1.85 14.59 -17.79
C SER A 91 1.39 16.03 -17.48
N THR A 92 0.27 16.20 -16.80
CA THR A 92 -0.37 17.51 -16.50
C THR A 92 -0.09 18.02 -15.09
N GLY A 93 0.80 17.39 -14.35
CA GLY A 93 1.16 17.78 -12.97
C GLY A 93 0.16 17.37 -11.89
N LYS A 94 -1.06 16.97 -12.23
CA LYS A 94 -2.02 16.40 -11.28
C LYS A 94 -1.97 14.87 -11.34
N PRO A 95 -1.85 14.19 -10.20
CA PRO A 95 -1.93 12.74 -10.15
C PRO A 95 -3.25 12.23 -10.74
N LYS A 96 -3.17 11.17 -11.54
CA LYS A 96 -4.35 10.48 -12.10
C LYS A 96 -4.48 9.12 -11.46
N GLY A 97 -5.65 8.82 -10.91
CA GLY A 97 -6.01 7.51 -10.39
C GLY A 97 -6.39 6.57 -11.53
N VAL A 98 -5.77 5.41 -11.57
CA VAL A 98 -6.12 4.31 -12.50
C VAL A 98 -6.72 3.19 -11.68
N LEU A 99 -7.99 2.89 -11.93
CA LEU A 99 -8.67 1.77 -11.30
C LEU A 99 -8.25 0.45 -11.97
N HIS A 100 -7.78 -0.48 -11.16
CA HIS A 100 -7.50 -1.85 -11.58
C HIS A 100 -8.59 -2.77 -11.05
N THR A 101 -9.16 -3.60 -11.95
CA THR A 101 -10.12 -4.63 -11.58
C THR A 101 -9.41 -5.95 -11.23
N THR A 102 -10.08 -6.81 -10.46
CA THR A 102 -9.54 -8.09 -9.98
C THR A 102 -9.09 -8.97 -11.13
N GLY A 103 -9.95 -9.23 -12.12
CA GLY A 103 -9.63 -10.05 -13.28
C GLY A 103 -8.61 -9.39 -14.21
N GLY A 104 -8.74 -8.09 -14.47
CA GLY A 104 -7.83 -7.34 -15.34
C GLY A 104 -6.39 -7.34 -14.81
N TYR A 105 -6.22 -7.12 -13.51
CA TYR A 105 -4.91 -7.17 -12.89
C TYR A 105 -4.31 -8.58 -12.88
N MET A 106 -5.13 -9.60 -12.59
CA MET A 106 -4.69 -11.00 -12.60
C MET A 106 -4.18 -11.42 -13.99
N VAL A 107 -4.91 -11.09 -15.06
CA VAL A 107 -4.50 -11.40 -16.44
C VAL A 107 -3.17 -10.74 -16.77
N TYR A 108 -3.03 -9.44 -16.47
CA TYR A 108 -1.80 -8.71 -16.73
C TYR A 108 -0.60 -9.28 -15.94
N ALA A 109 -0.78 -9.53 -14.65
CA ALA A 109 0.26 -10.08 -13.80
C ALA A 109 0.69 -11.48 -14.26
N SER A 110 -0.27 -12.34 -14.61
CA SER A 110 -0.01 -13.70 -15.12
C SER A 110 0.75 -13.67 -16.43
N MET A 111 0.35 -12.85 -17.39
CA MET A 111 1.06 -12.70 -18.66
C MET A 111 2.48 -12.17 -18.47
N THR A 112 2.63 -11.14 -17.65
CA THR A 112 3.93 -10.55 -17.35
C THR A 112 4.85 -11.59 -16.70
N HIS A 113 4.32 -12.36 -15.76
CA HIS A 113 5.04 -13.44 -15.11
C HIS A 113 5.47 -14.51 -16.12
N GLN A 114 4.58 -14.92 -17.02
CA GLN A 114 4.87 -15.92 -18.03
C GLN A 114 5.96 -15.49 -19.01
N TYR A 115 5.94 -14.24 -19.46
CA TYR A 115 6.87 -13.76 -20.50
C TYR A 115 8.17 -13.15 -19.98
N LEU A 116 8.16 -12.58 -18.76
CA LEU A 116 9.31 -11.88 -18.20
C LEU A 116 10.00 -12.63 -17.08
N SER A 117 9.35 -13.61 -16.44
CA SER A 117 10.01 -14.39 -15.41
C SER A 117 10.85 -15.51 -15.98
N LEU A 118 11.95 -15.81 -15.30
CA LEU A 118 12.86 -16.90 -15.63
C LEU A 118 12.33 -18.29 -15.26
N ILE A 119 11.02 -18.46 -15.07
CA ILE A 119 10.39 -19.72 -14.65
C ILE A 119 10.77 -20.87 -15.61
N HIS A 120 10.87 -20.62 -16.91
CA HIS A 120 11.30 -21.61 -17.88
C HIS A 120 12.77 -22.05 -17.73
N ILE A 121 13.57 -21.27 -16.99
CA ILE A 121 14.99 -21.57 -16.71
C ILE A 121 15.13 -22.23 -15.34
N SER A 122 14.18 -22.05 -14.43
CA SER A 122 14.24 -22.53 -13.05
C SER A 122 13.48 -23.84 -12.81
N GLU A 123 12.70 -24.33 -13.77
CA GLU A 123 12.17 -25.68 -13.67
C GLU A 123 13.30 -26.70 -13.85
N PRO A 124 13.62 -27.49 -12.79
CA PRO A 124 14.53 -28.62 -12.99
C PRO A 124 13.86 -29.57 -13.96
N THR A 125 14.50 -29.80 -15.11
CA THR A 125 14.12 -30.87 -16.04
C THR A 125 14.04 -32.16 -15.24
N ARG A 126 12.81 -32.59 -14.94
CA ARG A 126 12.58 -33.94 -14.41
C ARG A 126 12.87 -34.92 -15.56
N HIS A 127 14.03 -35.54 -15.46
CA HIS A 127 14.36 -36.77 -16.20
C HIS A 127 13.88 -37.97 -15.40
#